data_2147dd77c69aac0e257f56bc43820b1d
#
_entry.id   2147dd77c69aac0e257f56bc43820b1d
#
_cell.length_a   1.000
_cell.length_b   1.000
_cell.length_c   1.000
_cell.angle_alpha   90.00
_cell.angle_beta   90.00
_cell.angle_gamma   90.00
#
_symmetry.space_group_name_H-M   'P 1'
#
loop_
_entity.id
_entity.type
_entity.pdbx_description
1 polymer ?
#
loop_
_entity_poly.entity_id
_entity_poly.type
_entity_poly.pdbx_seq_one_letter_code
_entity_poly.pdbx_strand_id
1 'polypeptide(L)'
;ALDFFIDKLGMKEVRRKEVPEGEFTLVFLAADDNESQLELTYNWNQNEPYSGGDNFGHVAYSVENIYDYCEKLEKKGVTILRPPRDGKMAFIRSPDQISIELLQQGPPLPIQEPWSSMKNQGKW
;
A
#
# COMPACT_ATOMS: atom_id res chain seq x y z
N ALA A 1 4.08 -2.33 9.77
CA ALA A 1 3.11 -2.66 8.71
C ALA A 1 1.69 -2.15 9.04
N LEU A 2 1.15 -2.42 10.25
CA LEU A 2 -0.23 -2.04 10.59
C LEU A 2 -0.46 -0.53 10.51
N ASP A 3 0.45 0.29 11.02
CA ASP A 3 0.36 1.75 10.89
C ASP A 3 0.23 2.19 9.43
N PHE A 4 0.99 1.56 8.55
CA PHE A 4 0.96 1.88 7.12
C PHE A 4 -0.37 1.44 6.46
N PHE A 5 -0.74 0.18 6.60
CA PHE A 5 -1.93 -0.34 5.93
C PHE A 5 -3.24 0.17 6.53
N ILE A 6 -3.32 0.32 7.85
CA ILE A 6 -4.54 0.78 8.53
C ILE A 6 -4.61 2.30 8.57
N ASP A 7 -3.62 2.97 9.17
CA ASP A 7 -3.71 4.41 9.42
C ASP A 7 -3.46 5.24 8.16
N LYS A 8 -2.55 4.82 7.29
CA LYS A 8 -2.20 5.56 6.07
C LYS A 8 -3.05 5.14 4.89
N LEU A 9 -3.18 3.85 4.60
CA LEU A 9 -3.98 3.36 3.47
C LEU A 9 -5.47 3.25 3.78
N GLY A 10 -5.88 3.28 5.06
CA GLY A 10 -7.28 3.23 5.43
C GLY A 10 -7.90 1.83 5.42
N MET A 11 -7.10 0.77 5.43
CA MET A 11 -7.61 -0.59 5.51
C MET A 11 -8.15 -0.91 6.90
N LYS A 12 -9.01 -1.91 6.99
CA LYS A 12 -9.60 -2.39 8.24
C LYS A 12 -9.00 -3.72 8.65
N GLU A 13 -8.73 -3.90 9.93
CA GLU A 13 -8.45 -5.23 10.48
C GLU A 13 -9.76 -6.00 10.58
N VAL A 14 -9.90 -7.06 9.79
CA VAL A 14 -11.11 -7.88 9.77
C VAL A 14 -11.00 -9.11 10.64
N ARG A 15 -9.79 -9.59 10.90
CA ARG A 15 -9.55 -10.77 11.72
C ARG A 15 -8.10 -10.83 12.21
N ARG A 16 -7.89 -11.41 13.37
CA ARG A 16 -6.57 -11.68 13.92
C ARG A 16 -6.53 -13.07 14.54
N LYS A 17 -5.42 -13.78 14.38
CA LYS A 17 -5.21 -15.10 14.95
C LYS A 17 -3.79 -15.24 15.50
N GLU A 18 -3.67 -15.59 16.76
CA GLU A 18 -2.39 -15.98 17.34
C GLU A 18 -2.20 -17.50 17.25
N VAL A 19 -0.99 -17.94 16.91
CA VAL A 19 -0.61 -19.35 16.79
C VAL A 19 0.62 -19.58 17.66
N PRO A 20 0.42 -19.78 18.98
CA PRO A 20 1.55 -19.90 19.94
C PRO A 20 2.50 -21.06 19.63
N GLU A 21 1.98 -22.20 19.19
CA GLU A 21 2.77 -23.37 18.84
C GLU A 21 3.68 -23.13 17.60
N GLY A 22 3.33 -22.17 16.76
CA GLY A 22 4.13 -21.73 15.61
C GLY A 22 4.89 -20.43 15.86
N GLU A 23 4.66 -19.79 17.01
CA GLU A 23 5.27 -18.51 17.39
C GLU A 23 5.03 -17.40 16.36
N PHE A 24 3.79 -17.28 15.86
CA PHE A 24 3.40 -16.22 14.94
C PHE A 24 1.98 -15.71 15.17
N THR A 25 1.73 -14.51 14.65
CA THR A 25 0.40 -13.88 14.63
C THR A 25 0.02 -13.57 13.19
N LEU A 26 -1.21 -13.91 12.82
CA LEU A 26 -1.81 -13.52 11.54
C LEU A 26 -2.74 -12.34 11.74
N VAL A 27 -2.65 -11.34 10.87
CA VAL A 27 -3.55 -10.20 10.84
C VAL A 27 -4.11 -10.06 9.43
N PHE A 28 -5.42 -10.07 9.31
CA PHE A 28 -6.12 -9.99 8.02
C PHE A 28 -6.71 -8.60 7.86
N LEU A 29 -6.30 -7.91 6.80
CA LEU A 29 -6.74 -6.57 6.49
C LEU A 29 -7.54 -6.58 5.18
N ALA A 30 -8.52 -5.70 5.08
CA ALA A 30 -9.28 -5.50 3.85
C ALA A 30 -9.67 -4.02 3.69
N ALA A 31 -9.95 -3.61 2.46
CA ALA A 31 -10.49 -2.28 2.18
C ALA A 31 -11.91 -2.14 2.75
N ASP A 32 -12.70 -3.21 2.68
CA ASP A 32 -14.02 -3.33 3.29
C ASP A 32 -14.30 -4.80 3.63
N ASP A 33 -15.34 -5.07 4.42
CA ASP A 33 -15.61 -6.39 5.01
C ASP A 33 -15.76 -7.51 3.97
N ASN A 34 -16.23 -7.20 2.77
CA ASN A 34 -16.46 -8.17 1.68
C ASN A 34 -15.40 -8.13 0.58
N GLU A 35 -14.32 -7.38 0.77
CA GLU A 35 -13.23 -7.29 -0.19
C GLU A 35 -12.15 -8.33 0.05
N SER A 36 -11.26 -8.49 -0.93
CA SER A 36 -10.09 -9.36 -0.79
C SER A 36 -9.24 -8.97 0.39
N GLN A 37 -8.74 -9.96 1.11
CA GLN A 37 -7.96 -9.75 2.32
C GLN A 37 -6.46 -9.83 2.06
N LEU A 38 -5.72 -8.94 2.70
CA LEU A 38 -4.27 -9.02 2.82
C LEU A 38 -3.96 -9.72 4.14
N GLU A 39 -3.28 -10.85 4.09
CA GLU A 39 -2.79 -11.54 5.27
C GLU A 39 -1.37 -11.09 5.60
N LEU A 40 -1.19 -10.51 6.78
CA LEU A 40 0.11 -10.16 7.33
C LEU A 40 0.51 -11.20 8.37
N THR A 41 1.74 -11.70 8.27
CA THR A 41 2.30 -12.64 9.25
C THR A 41 3.37 -11.93 10.09
N TYR A 42 3.18 -11.91 11.39
CA TYR A 42 4.18 -11.48 12.34
C TYR A 42 4.82 -12.71 12.99
N ASN A 43 6.06 -13.01 12.63
CA ASN A 43 6.84 -14.07 13.27
C ASN A 43 7.54 -13.49 14.51
N TRP A 44 7.24 -14.04 15.69
CA TRP A 44 7.61 -13.44 16.97
C TRP A 44 9.12 -13.34 17.18
N ASN A 45 9.87 -14.30 16.67
CA ASN A 45 11.32 -14.37 16.83
C ASN A 45 12.11 -13.80 15.64
N GLN A 46 11.44 -13.16 14.69
CA GLN A 46 12.08 -12.53 13.54
C GLN A 46 12.55 -11.12 13.89
N ASN A 47 13.86 -10.93 13.97
CA ASN A 47 14.46 -9.65 14.35
C ASN A 47 15.04 -8.88 13.15
N GLU A 48 15.33 -9.58 12.05
CA GLU A 48 15.87 -8.97 10.85
C GLU A 48 14.77 -8.68 9.83
N PRO A 49 14.89 -7.58 9.04
CA PRO A 49 13.95 -7.30 7.97
C PRO A 49 13.92 -8.42 6.92
N TYR A 50 12.74 -8.69 6.38
CA TYR A 50 12.61 -9.58 5.23
C TYR A 50 13.09 -8.90 3.96
N SER A 51 13.62 -9.68 3.01
CA SER A 51 13.90 -9.21 1.67
C SER A 51 12.77 -9.60 0.71
N GLY A 52 12.51 -8.78 -0.30
CA GLY A 52 11.54 -9.07 -1.34
C GLY A 52 12.01 -10.13 -2.34
N GLY A 53 13.29 -10.47 -2.35
CA GLY A 53 13.88 -11.36 -3.36
C GLY A 53 13.76 -10.77 -4.77
N ASP A 54 13.86 -11.64 -5.78
CA ASP A 54 13.87 -11.22 -7.19
C ASP A 54 12.56 -11.51 -7.93
N ASN A 55 11.62 -12.19 -7.29
CA ASN A 55 10.40 -12.67 -7.95
C ASN A 55 9.13 -11.88 -7.59
N PHE A 56 9.11 -11.17 -6.48
CA PHE A 56 7.94 -10.42 -6.05
C PHE A 56 7.76 -9.15 -6.90
N GLY A 57 6.54 -8.92 -7.39
CA GLY A 57 6.17 -7.70 -8.10
C GLY A 57 5.61 -6.63 -7.16
N HIS A 58 4.29 -6.47 -7.18
CA HIS A 58 3.60 -5.47 -6.36
C HIS A 58 2.18 -5.94 -6.02
N VAL A 59 1.57 -5.26 -5.05
CA VAL A 59 0.14 -5.35 -4.75
C VAL A 59 -0.53 -4.12 -5.36
N ALA A 60 -1.71 -4.28 -5.95
CA ALA A 60 -2.45 -3.16 -6.53
C ALA A 60 -3.78 -2.94 -5.82
N TYR A 61 -4.14 -1.67 -5.61
CA TYR A 61 -5.43 -1.26 -5.06
C TYR A 61 -6.09 -0.22 -5.95
N SER A 62 -7.40 -0.37 -6.17
CA SER A 62 -8.21 0.65 -6.84
C SER A 62 -8.64 1.74 -5.85
N VAL A 63 -8.62 2.98 -6.30
CA VAL A 63 -9.04 4.16 -5.51
C VAL A 63 -10.03 5.01 -6.31
N GLU A 64 -10.95 5.67 -5.62
CA GLU A 64 -12.01 6.46 -6.25
C GLU A 64 -11.47 7.73 -6.95
N ASN A 65 -10.52 8.41 -6.32
CA ASN A 65 -9.86 9.60 -6.89
C ASN A 65 -8.38 9.55 -6.53
N ILE A 66 -7.55 9.24 -7.53
CA ILE A 66 -6.12 9.03 -7.32
C ILE A 66 -5.38 10.29 -6.87
N TYR A 67 -5.80 11.47 -7.31
CA TYR A 67 -5.17 12.72 -6.88
C TYR A 67 -5.43 13.01 -5.41
N ASP A 68 -6.69 12.92 -4.97
CA ASP A 68 -7.07 13.13 -3.58
C ASP A 68 -6.41 12.10 -2.67
N TYR A 69 -6.36 10.85 -3.12
CA TYR A 69 -5.77 9.76 -2.34
C TYR A 69 -4.26 9.96 -2.16
N CYS A 70 -3.54 10.30 -3.23
CA CYS A 70 -2.11 10.60 -3.15
C CYS A 70 -1.82 11.82 -2.27
N GLU A 71 -2.65 12.86 -2.34
CA GLU A 71 -2.51 14.04 -1.48
C GLU A 71 -2.68 13.69 0.00
N LYS A 72 -3.68 12.87 0.34
CA LYS A 72 -3.87 12.38 1.71
C LYS A 72 -2.67 11.57 2.19
N LEU A 73 -2.11 10.72 1.33
CA LEU A 73 -0.93 9.93 1.68
C LEU A 73 0.29 10.81 1.95
N GLU A 74 0.53 11.83 1.14
CA GLU A 74 1.62 12.80 1.35
C GLU A 74 1.46 13.53 2.69
N LYS A 75 0.24 13.95 3.04
CA LYS A 75 -0.07 14.58 4.33
C LYS A 75 0.20 13.67 5.51
N LYS A 76 0.13 12.35 5.30
CA LYS A 76 0.46 11.33 6.31
C LYS A 76 1.92 10.87 6.26
N GLY A 77 2.76 11.54 5.48
CA GLY A 77 4.20 11.26 5.40
C GLY A 77 4.58 10.13 4.46
N VAL A 78 3.69 9.67 3.59
CA VAL A 78 4.00 8.66 2.58
C VAL A 78 4.60 9.34 1.34
N THR A 79 5.74 8.86 0.88
CA THR A 79 6.35 9.35 -0.36
C THR A 79 5.67 8.72 -1.57
N ILE A 80 5.22 9.54 -2.51
CA ILE A 80 4.69 9.07 -3.80
C ILE A 80 5.88 8.87 -4.73
N LEU A 81 6.27 7.61 -4.95
CA LEU A 81 7.47 7.27 -5.72
C LEU A 81 7.27 7.51 -7.22
N ARG A 82 6.15 7.05 -7.76
CA ARG A 82 5.72 7.38 -9.12
C ARG A 82 4.43 8.18 -9.03
N PRO A 83 4.47 9.51 -9.31
CA PRO A 83 3.27 10.35 -9.25
C PRO A 83 2.22 9.96 -10.30
N PRO A 84 0.92 10.25 -10.04
CA PRO A 84 -0.16 9.94 -10.98
C PRO A 84 -0.22 10.96 -12.13
N ARG A 85 0.85 11.08 -12.92
CA ARG A 85 0.97 12.05 -14.01
C ARG A 85 -0.08 11.90 -15.09
N ASP A 86 -0.53 10.67 -15.30
CA ASP A 86 -1.52 10.29 -16.32
C ASP A 86 -2.95 10.24 -15.79
N GLY A 87 -3.16 10.58 -14.52
CA GLY A 87 -4.46 10.47 -13.86
C GLY A 87 -4.93 9.03 -13.64
N LYS A 88 -4.04 8.04 -13.79
CA LYS A 88 -4.42 6.62 -13.77
C LYS A 88 -3.73 5.80 -12.70
N MET A 89 -2.41 5.93 -12.55
CA MET A 89 -1.66 5.08 -11.63
C MET A 89 -0.61 5.87 -10.85
N ALA A 90 -0.31 5.38 -9.65
CA ALA A 90 0.78 5.86 -8.81
C ALA A 90 1.44 4.66 -8.13
N PHE A 91 2.68 4.83 -7.69
CA PHE A 91 3.37 3.83 -6.87
C PHE A 91 3.88 4.42 -5.58
N ILE A 92 3.72 3.65 -4.53
CA ILE A 92 4.26 3.89 -3.20
C ILE A 92 4.94 2.62 -2.71
N ARG A 93 5.56 2.66 -1.54
CA ARG A 93 6.19 1.49 -0.94
C ARG A 93 5.91 1.46 0.56
N SER A 94 5.60 0.27 1.08
CA SER A 94 5.42 0.08 2.51
C SER A 94 6.75 0.15 3.27
N PRO A 95 6.74 0.33 4.60
CA PRO A 95 7.95 0.26 5.42
C PRO A 95 8.71 -1.07 5.29
N ASP A 96 7.98 -2.15 4.98
CA ASP A 96 8.56 -3.48 4.77
C ASP A 96 9.05 -3.71 3.33
N GLN A 97 9.16 -2.64 2.55
CA GLN A 97 9.65 -2.66 1.16
C GLN A 97 8.71 -3.37 0.17
N ILE A 98 7.42 -3.42 0.48
CA ILE A 98 6.41 -3.93 -0.45
C ILE A 98 5.99 -2.81 -1.40
N SER A 99 6.18 -3.04 -2.70
CA SER A 99 5.72 -2.12 -3.75
C SER A 99 4.18 -2.16 -3.85
N ILE A 100 3.56 -1.00 -3.91
CA ILE A 100 2.10 -0.87 -3.98
C ILE A 100 1.73 0.06 -5.13
N GLU A 101 0.93 -0.46 -6.04
CA GLU A 101 0.34 0.29 -7.14
C GLU A 101 -1.04 0.81 -6.73
N LEU A 102 -1.29 2.08 -6.98
CA LEU A 102 -2.61 2.71 -6.81
C LEU A 102 -3.20 2.94 -8.20
N LEU A 103 -4.42 2.48 -8.41
CA LEU A 103 -5.11 2.55 -9.71
C LEU A 103 -6.39 3.36 -9.59
N GLN A 104 -6.57 4.31 -10.51
CA GLN A 104 -7.83 5.05 -10.63
C GLN A 104 -8.94 4.11 -11.05
N GLN A 105 -10.06 4.12 -10.32
CA GLN A 105 -11.28 3.45 -10.73
C GLN A 105 -11.87 4.11 -11.98
N GLY A 106 -12.28 3.28 -12.95
CA GLY A 106 -12.84 3.79 -14.20
C GLY A 106 -11.79 4.45 -15.10
N PRO A 107 -12.21 5.40 -15.96
CA PRO A 107 -11.30 6.09 -16.88
C PRO A 107 -10.26 6.92 -16.13
N PRO A 108 -9.09 7.19 -16.75
CA PRO A 108 -8.13 8.12 -16.17
C PRO A 108 -8.76 9.48 -15.91
N LEU A 109 -8.37 10.12 -14.81
CA LEU A 109 -8.77 11.50 -14.53
C LEU A 109 -8.07 12.47 -15.49
N PRO A 110 -8.62 13.69 -15.70
CA PRO A 110 -7.95 14.71 -16.51
C PRO A 110 -6.55 15.01 -15.96
N ILE A 111 -5.61 15.25 -16.86
CA ILE A 111 -4.23 15.64 -16.50
C ILE A 111 -4.28 16.89 -15.62
N GLN A 112 -3.59 16.86 -14.49
CA GLN A 112 -3.66 17.92 -13.49
C GLN A 112 -2.29 18.19 -12.86
N GLU A 113 -1.94 19.48 -12.74
CA GLU A 113 -0.81 19.91 -11.92
C GLU A 113 -1.15 19.85 -10.43
N PRO A 114 -0.17 19.62 -9.52
CA PRO A 114 1.25 19.50 -9.81
C PRO A 114 1.68 18.10 -10.29
N TRP A 115 0.78 17.13 -10.33
CA TRP A 115 1.09 15.72 -10.60
C TRP A 115 1.71 15.48 -11.98
N SER A 116 1.21 16.19 -13.01
CA SER A 116 1.64 15.98 -14.39
C SER A 116 3.12 16.31 -14.63
N SER A 117 3.68 17.24 -13.88
CA SER A 117 5.09 17.64 -14.00
C SER A 117 5.99 17.04 -12.92
N MET A 118 5.44 16.30 -11.94
CA MET A 118 6.23 15.68 -10.88
C MET A 118 7.08 14.53 -11.42
N LYS A 119 8.32 14.45 -10.95
CA LYS A 119 9.26 13.37 -11.30
C LYS A 119 9.14 12.20 -10.33
N ASN A 120 9.57 11.03 -10.79
CA ASN A 120 9.72 9.87 -9.91
C ASN A 120 10.73 10.14 -8.80
N GLN A 121 10.48 9.56 -7.64
CA GLN A 121 11.37 9.60 -6.48
C GLN A 121 11.69 8.14 -6.08
N GLY A 122 12.98 7.76 -6.11
CA GLY A 122 13.40 6.41 -5.73
C GLY A 122 12.90 5.32 -6.67
N LYS A 123 12.75 4.11 -6.12
CA LYS A 123 12.32 2.90 -6.84
C LYS A 123 11.09 2.29 -6.17
N TRP A 124 10.27 1.65 -6.96
CA TRP A 124 9.09 0.94 -6.50
C TRP A 124 9.07 -0.50 -7.00
#